data_6b767347c910643c0dce8c0357bab20c
#
_entry.id   6b767347c910643c0dce8c0357bab20c
#
_cell.length_a   1.000
_cell.length_b   1.000
_cell.length_c   1.000
_cell.angle_alpha   90.00
_cell.angle_beta   90.00
_cell.angle_gamma   90.00
#
_symmetry.space_group_name_H-M   'P 1'
#
loop_
_entity.id
_entity.type
_entity.pdbx_description
1 polymer ?
#
loop_
_entity_poly.entity_id
_entity_poly.type
_entity_poly.pdbx_seq_one_letter_code
_entity_poly.pdbx_strand_id
1 'polypeptide(L)' 'MKYIKSQMKQLIKDNKELQTRLKEMMEQHELEKNFAIKALYHSEVAEGGKYQLAYQALDLPKR' A
#
# COMPACT_ATOMS: atom_id res chain seq x y z
N MET A 1 -12.67 -3.39 5.25
CA MET A 1 -11.64 -3.46 4.19
C MET A 1 -10.52 -4.40 4.62
N LYS A 2 -9.98 -5.12 3.68
CA LYS A 2 -9.08 -6.22 3.97
C LYS A 2 -7.73 -6.02 3.27
N TYR A 3 -6.65 -6.34 3.95
CA TYR A 3 -5.32 -6.27 3.34
C TYR A 3 -5.13 -7.42 2.37
N ILE A 4 -4.85 -7.09 1.12
CA ILE A 4 -4.52 -8.07 0.09
C ILE A 4 -3.19 -7.64 -0.52
N LYS A 5 -2.17 -8.47 -0.35
CA LYS A 5 -0.82 -8.13 -0.73
C LYS A 5 -0.68 -7.75 -2.21
N SER A 6 -1.28 -8.54 -3.10
CA SER A 6 -1.19 -8.27 -4.53
C SER A 6 -1.84 -6.95 -4.90
N GLN A 7 -2.96 -6.66 -4.25
CA GLN A 7 -3.68 -5.42 -4.49
C GLN A 7 -2.87 -4.22 -4.00
N MET A 8 -2.25 -4.35 -2.84
CA MET A 8 -1.41 -3.30 -2.30
C MET A 8 -0.18 -3.06 -3.16
N LYS A 9 0.42 -4.14 -3.68
CA LYS A 9 1.54 -4.02 -4.61
C LYS A 9 1.14 -3.26 -5.87
N GLN A 10 -0.06 -3.53 -6.38
CA GLN A 10 -0.56 -2.84 -7.55
C GLN A 10 -0.75 -1.35 -7.27
N LEU A 11 -1.31 -1.03 -6.12
CA LEU A 11 -1.49 0.35 -5.72
C LEU A 11 -0.16 1.09 -5.65
N ILE A 12 0.84 0.48 -5.04
CA ILE A 12 2.17 1.06 -4.93
C ILE A 12 2.77 1.27 -6.31
N LYS A 13 2.63 0.27 -7.18
CA LYS A 13 3.16 0.36 -8.54
C LYS A 13 2.55 1.53 -9.31
N ASP A 14 1.26 1.77 -9.09
CA ASP A 14 0.55 2.83 -9.81
C ASP A 14 0.79 4.22 -9.23
N ASN A 15 1.39 4.30 -8.05
CA ASN A 15 1.58 5.57 -7.36
C ASN A 15 3.04 5.74 -6.95
N LYS A 16 3.73 6.61 -7.66
CA LYS A 16 5.14 6.84 -7.43
C LYS A 16 5.42 7.31 -6.01
N GLU A 17 4.52 8.10 -5.46
CA GLU A 17 4.65 8.58 -4.09
C GLU A 17 4.71 7.42 -3.09
N LEU A 18 3.88 6.41 -3.31
CA LEU A 18 3.88 5.24 -2.46
C LEU A 18 5.16 4.41 -2.61
N GLN A 19 5.70 4.37 -3.82
CA GLN A 19 6.98 3.69 -4.05
C GLN A 19 8.08 4.35 -3.22
N THR A 20 8.13 5.67 -3.23
CA THR A 20 9.12 6.41 -2.46
C THR A 20 8.94 6.17 -0.97
N ARG A 21 7.69 6.21 -0.49
CA ARG A 21 7.41 5.96 0.91
C ARG A 21 7.82 4.57 1.34
N LEU A 22 7.52 3.59 0.49
CA LEU A 22 7.88 2.21 0.78
C LEU A 22 9.40 2.08 0.94
N LYS A 23 10.13 2.67 0.01
CA LYS A 23 11.58 2.64 0.06
C LYS A 23 12.12 3.29 1.33
N GLU A 24 11.56 4.44 1.68
CA GLU A 24 11.98 5.15 2.89
C GLU A 24 11.72 4.33 4.15
N MET A 25 10.56 3.68 4.21
CA MET A 25 10.23 2.85 5.37
C MET A 25 11.18 1.67 5.49
N MET A 26 11.52 1.05 4.37
CA MET A 26 12.46 -0.05 4.39
C MET A 26 13.83 0.37 4.87
N GLU A 27 14.28 1.56 4.46
CA GLU A 27 15.59 2.07 4.83
C GLU A 27 15.63 2.57 6.27
N GLN A 28 14.61 3.32 6.68
CA GLN A 28 14.59 3.94 8.00
C GLN A 28 14.34 2.95 9.12
N HIS A 29 13.55 1.94 8.85
CA HIS A 29 13.14 0.97 9.87
C HIS A 29 13.73 -0.40 9.63
N GLU A 30 14.55 -0.55 8.61
CA GLU A 30 15.20 -1.82 8.27
C GLU A 30 14.17 -2.95 8.16
N LEU A 31 13.05 -2.66 7.52
CA LEU A 31 11.97 -3.62 7.36
C LEU A 31 12.14 -4.44 6.09
N GLU A 32 11.70 -5.68 6.14
CA GLU A 32 11.57 -6.46 4.93
C GLU A 32 10.47 -5.85 4.07
N LYS A 33 10.57 -6.09 2.76
CA LYS A 33 9.62 -5.51 1.81
C LYS A 33 8.16 -5.84 2.16
N ASN A 34 7.88 -7.09 2.49
CA ASN A 34 6.51 -7.49 2.81
C ASN A 34 5.98 -6.80 4.05
N PHE A 35 6.82 -6.63 5.05
CA PHE A 35 6.44 -5.92 6.26
C PHE A 35 6.19 -4.44 5.96
N ALA A 36 7.06 -3.85 5.15
CA ALA A 36 6.93 -2.45 4.79
C ALA A 36 5.63 -2.21 4.00
N ILE A 37 5.28 -3.12 3.11
CA ILE A 37 4.05 -3.01 2.34
C ILE A 37 2.84 -3.03 3.28
N LYS A 38 2.84 -3.93 4.25
CA LYS A 38 1.73 -4.02 5.19
C LYS A 38 1.65 -2.79 6.09
N ALA A 39 2.80 -2.29 6.54
CA ALA A 39 2.84 -1.08 7.35
C ALA A 39 2.33 0.12 6.57
N LEU A 40 2.72 0.21 5.30
CA LEU A 40 2.26 1.27 4.43
C LEU A 40 0.74 1.20 4.25
N TYR A 41 0.22 -0.01 4.08
CA TYR A 41 -1.22 -0.21 3.99
C TYR A 41 -1.92 0.37 5.23
N HIS A 42 -1.42 0.03 6.41
CA HIS A 42 -2.04 0.48 7.65
C HIS A 42 -1.98 2.00 7.83
N SER A 43 -0.93 2.64 7.34
CA SER A 43 -0.78 4.07 7.54
C SER A 43 -1.41 4.91 6.42
N GLU A 44 -1.41 4.41 5.18
CA GLU A 44 -1.85 5.21 4.03
C GLU A 44 -3.20 4.78 3.47
N VAL A 45 -3.66 3.59 3.79
CA VAL A 45 -4.86 3.03 3.19
C VAL A 45 -5.95 2.78 4.22
N ALA A 46 -5.64 2.05 5.28
CA ALA A 46 -6.63 1.67 6.28
C ALA A 46 -7.02 2.86 7.16
N GLU A 47 -8.23 2.78 7.72
CA GLU A 47 -8.69 3.75 8.72
C GLU A 47 -8.62 5.21 8.24
N GLY A 48 -9.16 5.42 7.04
CA GLY A 48 -9.23 6.78 6.51
C GLY A 48 -7.93 7.28 5.93
N GLY A 49 -7.03 6.38 5.58
CA GLY A 49 -5.79 6.76 4.93
C GLY A 49 -6.01 7.47 3.60
N LYS A 50 -5.01 8.19 3.17
CA LYS A 50 -5.07 9.01 1.96
C LYS A 50 -5.43 8.19 0.72
N TYR A 51 -4.99 6.94 0.67
CA TYR A 51 -5.18 6.09 -0.50
C TYR A 51 -6.27 5.05 -0.31
N GLN A 52 -7.12 5.23 0.69
CA GLN A 52 -8.16 4.24 0.97
C GLN A 52 -9.08 4.02 -0.23
N LEU A 53 -9.56 5.09 -0.84
CA LEU A 53 -10.47 4.98 -1.98
C LEU A 53 -9.79 4.36 -3.19
N ALA A 54 -8.54 4.73 -3.44
CA ALA A 54 -7.79 4.15 -4.54
C ALA A 54 -7.59 2.65 -4.36
N TYR A 55 -7.32 2.23 -3.13
CA TYR A 55 -7.15 0.82 -2.82
C TYR A 55 -8.46 0.06 -3.04
N GLN A 56 -9.55 0.62 -2.55
CA GLN A 56 -10.86 -0.02 -2.68
C GLN A 56 -11.28 -0.15 -4.15
N ALA A 57 -10.89 0.81 -4.97
CA ALA A 57 -11.19 0.75 -6.40
C ALA A 57 -10.53 -0.47 -7.06
N LEU A 58 -9.37 -0.87 -6.58
CA LEU A 58 -8.67 -2.04 -7.11
C LEU A 58 -9.36 -3.36 -6.72
N ASP A 59 -10.19 -3.33 -5.70
CA ASP A 59 -10.90 -4.52 -5.22
C ASP A 59 -12.16 -4.82 -6.02
N LEU A 60 -12.53 -3.92 -6.91
CA LEU A 60 -13.72 -4.12 -7.72
C LEU A 60 -13.49 -5.22 -8.76
N PRO A 61 -14.49 -6.07 -9.00
CA PRO A 61 -14.34 -7.13 -10.00
C PRO A 61 -14.17 -6.52 -11.38
N LYS A 62 -13.32 -7.15 -12.15
CA LYS A 62 -13.11 -6.73 -13.53
C LYS A 62 -13.95 -7.56 -14.45
N ARG A 63 -14.48 -6.93 -15.47
CA ARG A 63 -15.32 -7.59 -16.47
C ARG A 63 -14.65 -7.56 -17.83
#